data_d6352ffcd10461f5262b089b512d8340
#
_entry.id   d6352ffcd10461f5262b089b512d8340
#
_cell.length_a   1.000
_cell.length_b   1.000
_cell.length_c   1.000
_cell.angle_alpha   90.00
_cell.angle_beta   90.00
_cell.angle_gamma   90.00
#
_symmetry.space_group_name_H-M   'P 1'
#
loop_
_entity.id
_entity.type
_entity.pdbx_description
1 polymer ?
#
loop_
_entity_poly.entity_id
_entity_poly.type
_entity_poly.pdbx_seq_one_letter_code
_entity_poly.pdbx_strand_id
1 'polypeptide(L)'
;MRGCLRGIRAFVTLLLLTGVLLACGGSSETPVESSHSHEGHHGEKDSDHDAHDHGSSKMMTSISPEQADVLVEIEFRGMEVFTPSNRVTIAKGDQIVFAVISDVEEFIHVHGVDYMGEVSSGGSTNYLGFTMDALGIFEVEFENSEIFIIELLASS
;
A
#
# COMPACT_ATOMS: atom_id res chain seq x y z
N MET A 1 26.09 -18.70 42.08
CA MET A 1 25.34 -19.89 42.56
C MET A 1 24.02 -19.98 41.80
N ARG A 2 23.83 -21.12 41.11
CA ARG A 2 22.56 -21.70 40.58
C ARG A 2 21.76 -20.76 39.64
N GLY A 3 21.63 -20.92 38.33
CA GLY A 3 21.42 -22.15 37.55
C GLY A 3 19.92 -22.44 37.44
N CYS A 4 19.25 -21.97 36.32
CA CYS A 4 18.03 -22.60 35.90
C CYS A 4 17.91 -22.51 34.37
N LEU A 5 18.35 -23.58 33.72
CA LEU A 5 18.00 -24.01 32.39
C LEU A 5 16.62 -24.65 32.47
N ARG A 6 15.68 -24.29 31.57
CA ARG A 6 14.50 -25.08 31.15
C ARG A 6 13.81 -24.25 30.07
N GLY A 7 13.42 -24.75 28.92
CA GLY A 7 13.42 -26.09 28.32
C GLY A 7 12.83 -25.95 26.92
N ILE A 8 13.49 -26.56 25.99
CA ILE A 8 13.09 -26.72 24.58
C ILE A 8 11.81 -27.57 24.56
N ARG A 9 10.78 -27.08 23.89
CA ARG A 9 9.67 -27.94 23.41
C ARG A 9 9.48 -27.71 21.93
N ALA A 10 10.14 -28.57 21.16
CA ALA A 10 9.82 -28.82 19.77
C ALA A 10 8.45 -29.49 19.69
N PHE A 11 7.51 -28.90 18.98
CA PHE A 11 6.35 -29.58 18.46
C PHE A 11 6.48 -29.69 16.96
N VAL A 12 6.96 -30.85 16.54
CA VAL A 12 6.84 -31.35 15.18
C VAL A 12 5.41 -31.89 15.07
N THR A 13 4.57 -31.29 14.30
CA THR A 13 3.31 -31.87 13.86
C THR A 13 3.37 -32.03 12.35
N LEU A 14 3.69 -33.22 11.96
CA LEU A 14 3.60 -33.79 10.62
C LEU A 14 2.11 -34.09 10.36
N LEU A 15 1.49 -33.42 9.38
CA LEU A 15 0.20 -33.83 8.86
C LEU A 15 0.30 -34.06 7.35
N LEU A 16 0.39 -35.36 7.02
CA LEU A 16 0.09 -35.93 5.71
C LEU A 16 -1.43 -35.95 5.53
N LEU A 17 -1.94 -35.62 4.36
CA LEU A 17 -3.01 -36.36 3.67
C LEU A 17 -3.37 -35.67 2.36
N THR A 18 -3.04 -36.33 1.30
CA THR A 18 -3.88 -37.11 0.34
C THR A 18 -4.73 -36.27 -0.60
N GLY A 19 -4.36 -36.45 -1.85
CA GLY A 19 -5.02 -35.96 -3.04
C GLY A 19 -6.40 -36.54 -3.29
N VAL A 20 -7.16 -35.80 -4.07
CA VAL A 20 -8.20 -36.34 -4.95
C VAL A 20 -8.14 -35.58 -6.28
N LEU A 21 -7.76 -36.33 -7.30
CA LEU A 21 -7.97 -36.02 -8.71
C LEU A 21 -9.44 -36.35 -9.04
N LEU A 22 -10.15 -35.40 -9.60
CA LEU A 22 -11.31 -35.69 -10.46
C LEU A 22 -11.20 -34.87 -11.73
N ALA A 23 -10.92 -35.59 -12.78
CA ALA A 23 -11.08 -35.16 -14.16
C ALA A 23 -12.50 -35.53 -14.63
N CYS A 24 -13.10 -34.69 -15.42
CA CYS A 24 -14.10 -34.91 -16.47
C CYS A 24 -14.45 -33.51 -17.02
N GLY A 25 -14.30 -33.16 -18.23
CA GLY A 25 -14.53 -33.89 -19.50
C GLY A 25 -15.70 -33.25 -20.23
N GLY A 26 -15.44 -32.78 -21.46
CA GLY A 26 -16.47 -32.75 -22.48
C GLY A 26 -16.91 -31.42 -23.02
N SER A 27 -16.45 -31.13 -24.24
CA SER A 27 -17.17 -30.96 -25.53
C SER A 27 -17.67 -29.53 -25.80
N SER A 28 -16.98 -28.84 -26.73
CA SER A 28 -17.28 -28.63 -28.17
C SER A 28 -18.71 -28.13 -28.46
N GLU A 29 -18.82 -26.95 -29.06
CA GLU A 29 -19.27 -26.75 -30.41
C GLU A 29 -19.23 -25.26 -30.83
N THR A 30 -18.79 -25.05 -32.04
CA THR A 30 -18.67 -23.83 -32.84
C THR A 30 -19.94 -23.50 -33.59
N PRO A 31 -20.00 -22.58 -34.57
CA PRO A 31 -20.13 -21.14 -34.45
C PRO A 31 -21.42 -20.66 -35.18
N VAL A 32 -21.87 -19.48 -34.91
CA VAL A 32 -22.88 -18.83 -35.80
C VAL A 32 -22.38 -17.43 -36.15
N GLU A 33 -21.99 -17.28 -37.41
CA GLU A 33 -21.92 -15.99 -38.09
C GLU A 33 -23.26 -15.30 -38.07
N SER A 34 -23.28 -14.06 -37.71
CA SER A 34 -24.35 -13.12 -38.15
C SER A 34 -23.72 -11.77 -38.41
N SER A 35 -23.52 -11.52 -39.67
CA SER A 35 -23.23 -10.22 -40.27
C SER A 35 -24.44 -9.28 -40.08
N HIS A 36 -24.24 -8.17 -39.39
CA HIS A 36 -25.03 -6.98 -39.56
C HIS A 36 -24.13 -5.77 -39.77
N SER A 37 -24.06 -5.37 -41.01
CA SER A 37 -23.62 -4.05 -41.45
C SER A 37 -24.65 -3.02 -40.97
N HIS A 38 -24.22 -2.04 -40.17
CA HIS A 38 -24.91 -0.76 -40.07
C HIS A 38 -23.89 0.36 -40.28
N GLU A 39 -24.17 1.06 -41.38
CA GLU A 39 -23.52 2.30 -41.77
C GLU A 39 -23.81 3.42 -40.76
N GLY A 40 -22.77 4.20 -40.44
CA GLY A 40 -22.76 5.64 -40.34
C GLY A 40 -23.59 6.29 -39.24
N HIS A 41 -22.90 6.71 -38.18
CA HIS A 41 -23.13 8.04 -37.61
C HIS A 41 -21.79 8.57 -37.07
N HIS A 42 -21.31 9.60 -37.77
CA HIS A 42 -20.34 10.51 -37.22
C HIS A 42 -20.94 11.18 -35.97
N GLY A 43 -20.47 10.81 -34.81
CA GLY A 43 -20.62 11.54 -33.57
C GLY A 43 -19.23 11.83 -33.07
N GLU A 44 -18.78 13.04 -33.30
CA GLU A 44 -17.68 13.62 -32.58
C GLU A 44 -18.06 13.54 -31.11
N LYS A 45 -17.46 12.61 -30.37
CA LYS A 45 -17.37 12.66 -28.93
C LYS A 45 -16.02 13.26 -28.67
N ASP A 46 -16.05 14.53 -28.30
CA ASP A 46 -15.02 15.14 -27.51
C ASP A 46 -14.83 14.25 -26.28
N SER A 47 -13.84 13.37 -26.34
CA SER A 47 -13.33 12.72 -25.17
C SER A 47 -12.40 13.76 -24.52
N ASP A 48 -12.98 14.60 -23.69
CA ASP A 48 -12.27 15.27 -22.64
C ASP A 48 -11.70 14.16 -21.75
N HIS A 49 -10.55 13.63 -22.17
CA HIS A 49 -9.64 13.00 -21.23
C HIS A 49 -9.17 14.15 -20.35
N ASP A 50 -9.81 14.30 -19.20
CA ASP A 50 -9.20 14.98 -18.09
C ASP A 50 -7.83 14.33 -17.92
N ALA A 51 -6.83 14.94 -18.54
CA ALA A 51 -5.47 14.71 -18.19
C ALA A 51 -5.38 15.14 -16.73
N HIS A 52 -5.47 14.17 -15.82
CA HIS A 52 -5.06 14.40 -14.46
C HIS A 52 -3.63 14.90 -14.57
N ASP A 53 -3.49 16.22 -14.40
CA ASP A 53 -2.21 16.86 -14.20
C ASP A 53 -1.63 16.22 -12.95
N HIS A 54 -0.81 15.20 -13.12
CA HIS A 54 0.03 14.66 -12.07
C HIS A 54 1.03 15.74 -11.73
N GLY A 55 0.57 16.68 -10.93
CA GLY A 55 1.41 17.71 -10.34
C GLY A 55 2.63 17.01 -9.76
N SER A 56 3.80 17.53 -10.05
CA SER A 56 5.09 16.98 -9.64
C SER A 56 5.04 16.62 -8.15
N SER A 57 5.01 15.32 -7.84
CA SER A 57 4.99 14.81 -6.47
C SER A 57 6.16 15.38 -5.69
N LYS A 58 5.91 15.79 -4.46
CA LYS A 58 6.94 16.27 -3.53
C LYS A 58 7.61 15.06 -2.90
N MET A 59 8.92 14.92 -3.07
CA MET A 59 9.63 13.80 -2.46
C MET A 59 9.79 14.00 -0.96
N MET A 60 9.44 12.98 -0.17
CA MET A 60 9.78 12.88 1.24
C MET A 60 11.30 12.78 1.38
N THR A 61 11.83 13.26 2.50
CA THR A 61 13.26 13.18 2.81
C THR A 61 13.51 12.17 3.92
N SER A 62 14.73 11.61 3.96
CA SER A 62 15.14 10.80 5.10
C SER A 62 15.35 11.70 6.31
N ILE A 63 14.58 11.48 7.37
CA ILE A 63 14.58 12.27 8.59
C ILE A 63 14.74 11.34 9.80
N SER A 64 15.60 11.73 10.74
CA SER A 64 15.76 10.98 11.99
C SER A 64 14.46 10.97 12.80
N PRO A 65 14.07 9.83 13.40
CA PRO A 65 12.84 9.73 14.18
C PRO A 65 12.80 10.69 15.38
N GLU A 66 13.95 11.13 15.90
CA GLU A 66 14.01 12.10 16.98
C GLU A 66 13.59 13.54 16.57
N GLN A 67 13.47 13.78 15.27
CA GLN A 67 13.03 15.07 14.72
C GLN A 67 11.53 15.09 14.43
N ALA A 68 10.83 13.96 14.65
CA ALA A 68 9.41 13.85 14.44
C ALA A 68 8.61 14.53 15.55
N ASP A 69 7.64 15.35 15.19
CA ASP A 69 6.53 15.73 16.08
C ASP A 69 5.55 14.55 16.17
N VAL A 70 5.35 13.85 15.05
CA VAL A 70 4.53 12.64 14.96
C VAL A 70 5.28 11.54 14.22
N LEU A 71 5.54 10.43 14.94
CA LEU A 71 6.13 9.21 14.38
C LEU A 71 5.03 8.19 14.11
N VAL A 72 4.95 7.69 12.89
CA VAL A 72 4.01 6.64 12.48
C VAL A 72 4.78 5.40 12.11
N GLU A 73 4.58 4.33 12.87
CA GLU A 73 5.20 3.04 12.62
C GLU A 73 4.33 2.21 11.67
N ILE A 74 4.94 1.70 10.60
CA ILE A 74 4.28 0.94 9.54
C ILE A 74 5.11 -0.31 9.26
N GLU A 75 4.47 -1.47 9.28
CA GLU A 75 5.08 -2.72 8.83
C GLU A 75 4.25 -3.27 7.67
N PHE A 76 4.90 -3.57 6.55
CA PHE A 76 4.29 -4.14 5.35
C PHE A 76 4.93 -5.48 5.05
N ARG A 77 4.17 -6.56 5.18
CA ARG A 77 4.64 -7.93 4.95
C ARG A 77 3.55 -8.79 4.34
N GLY A 78 3.92 -9.54 3.30
CA GLY A 78 3.01 -10.47 2.65
C GLY A 78 1.74 -9.82 2.11
N MET A 79 1.82 -8.55 1.65
CA MET A 79 0.70 -7.73 1.19
C MET A 79 -0.28 -7.31 2.31
N GLU A 80 0.15 -7.37 3.57
CA GLU A 80 -0.64 -6.91 4.72
C GLU A 80 0.06 -5.74 5.41
N VAL A 81 -0.73 -4.73 5.80
CA VAL A 81 -0.26 -3.55 6.53
C VAL A 81 -0.58 -3.69 8.01
N PHE A 82 0.42 -3.45 8.85
CA PHE A 82 0.29 -3.40 10.30
C PHE A 82 0.68 -2.02 10.79
N THR A 83 -0.28 -1.35 11.45
CA THR A 83 -0.11 -0.03 12.07
C THR A 83 -0.77 -0.01 13.43
N PRO A 84 -0.32 0.84 14.38
CA PRO A 84 -0.98 0.99 15.69
C PRO A 84 -2.40 1.55 15.59
N SER A 85 -2.71 2.30 14.54
CA SER A 85 -4.01 2.93 14.30
C SER A 85 -4.22 3.17 12.81
N ASN A 86 -5.47 3.12 12.36
CA ASN A 86 -5.85 3.47 10.99
C ASN A 86 -6.09 4.99 10.79
N ARG A 87 -5.99 5.79 11.85
CA ARG A 87 -6.09 7.25 11.79
C ARG A 87 -5.17 7.90 12.82
N VAL A 88 -4.43 8.91 12.36
CA VAL A 88 -3.52 9.70 13.19
C VAL A 88 -3.92 11.16 13.13
N THR A 89 -4.08 11.80 14.28
CA THR A 89 -4.33 13.26 14.35
C THR A 89 -3.00 13.98 14.44
N ILE A 90 -2.86 15.02 13.62
CA ILE A 90 -1.66 15.85 13.50
C ILE A 90 -2.05 17.32 13.49
N ALA A 91 -1.13 18.19 13.82
CA ALA A 91 -1.31 19.64 13.67
C ALA A 91 -0.67 20.14 12.37
N LYS A 92 -1.22 21.22 11.83
CA LYS A 92 -0.56 21.92 10.73
C LYS A 92 0.79 22.48 11.21
N GLY A 93 1.84 22.14 10.51
CA GLY A 93 3.22 22.48 10.82
C GLY A 93 4.01 21.34 11.44
N ASP A 94 3.36 20.24 11.86
CA ASP A 94 4.05 19.09 12.42
C ASP A 94 4.99 18.45 11.40
N GLN A 95 6.15 18.04 11.91
CA GLN A 95 7.09 17.17 11.20
C GLN A 95 6.63 15.72 11.37
N ILE A 96 6.07 15.14 10.29
CA ILE A 96 5.64 13.76 10.25
C ILE A 96 6.81 12.88 9.80
N VAL A 97 7.03 11.77 10.48
CA VAL A 97 7.98 10.75 10.06
C VAL A 97 7.29 9.38 10.01
N PHE A 98 7.32 8.74 8.87
CA PHE A 98 6.95 7.35 8.70
C PHE A 98 8.18 6.46 8.94
N ALA A 99 8.08 5.54 9.89
CA ALA A 99 9.05 4.48 10.14
C ALA A 99 8.53 3.20 9.49
N VAL A 100 8.98 2.92 8.27
CA VAL A 100 8.44 1.84 7.43
C VAL A 100 9.40 0.67 7.36
N ILE A 101 8.92 -0.52 7.68
CA ILE A 101 9.61 -1.80 7.43
C ILE A 101 8.82 -2.53 6.38
N SER A 102 9.48 -2.95 5.28
CA SER A 102 8.84 -3.65 4.17
C SER A 102 9.65 -4.87 3.72
N ASP A 103 8.96 -5.92 3.27
CA ASP A 103 9.55 -7.08 2.60
C ASP A 103 9.64 -6.90 1.07
N VAL A 104 9.01 -5.88 0.52
CA VAL A 104 9.05 -5.51 -0.90
C VAL A 104 9.40 -4.03 -1.09
N GLU A 105 9.85 -3.65 -2.29
CA GLU A 105 10.05 -2.26 -2.67
C GLU A 105 8.71 -1.60 -2.97
N GLU A 106 8.48 -0.42 -2.40
CA GLU A 106 7.23 0.34 -2.52
C GLU A 106 7.48 1.85 -2.57
N PHE A 107 6.43 2.59 -2.88
CA PHE A 107 6.35 4.02 -2.63
C PHE A 107 5.20 4.27 -1.65
N ILE A 108 5.47 5.04 -0.61
CA ILE A 108 4.42 5.57 0.26
C ILE A 108 3.96 6.92 -0.29
N HIS A 109 2.65 7.11 -0.41
CA HIS A 109 2.04 8.31 -0.98
C HIS A 109 1.01 8.91 -0.03
N VAL A 110 1.05 10.23 0.14
CA VAL A 110 0.06 11.01 0.90
C VAL A 110 -0.78 11.80 -0.09
N HIS A 111 -1.99 11.32 -0.35
CA HIS A 111 -2.91 11.95 -1.30
C HIS A 111 -3.32 13.36 -0.87
N GLY A 112 -3.54 14.23 -1.83
CA GLY A 112 -4.02 15.59 -1.63
C GLY A 112 -2.96 16.62 -1.26
N VAL A 113 -1.82 16.20 -0.71
CA VAL A 113 -0.61 17.04 -0.53
C VAL A 113 0.55 16.56 -1.40
N ASP A 114 0.40 15.41 -2.05
CA ASP A 114 1.31 14.79 -3.03
C ASP A 114 2.74 14.56 -2.52
N TYR A 115 2.88 14.16 -1.26
CA TYR A 115 4.16 13.68 -0.75
C TYR A 115 4.34 12.21 -1.07
N MET A 116 5.49 11.88 -1.66
CA MET A 116 5.87 10.52 -2.03
C MET A 116 7.23 10.15 -1.45
N GLY A 117 7.38 8.93 -0.96
CA GLY A 117 8.64 8.43 -0.39
C GLY A 117 8.94 7.01 -0.86
N GLU A 118 10.20 6.75 -1.22
CA GLU A 118 10.68 5.43 -1.62
C GLU A 118 10.92 4.56 -0.39
N VAL A 119 10.37 3.36 -0.40
CA VAL A 119 10.50 2.34 0.64
C VAL A 119 11.32 1.19 0.09
N SER A 120 12.53 1.02 0.62
CA SER A 120 13.39 -0.12 0.27
C SER A 120 12.94 -1.37 1.00
N SER A 121 13.05 -2.51 0.32
CA SER A 121 12.82 -3.84 0.91
C SER A 121 13.98 -4.29 1.80
N GLY A 122 13.81 -5.44 2.47
CA GLY A 122 14.89 -6.11 3.19
C GLY A 122 14.85 -5.96 4.71
N GLY A 123 13.75 -5.47 5.26
CA GLY A 123 13.50 -5.46 6.71
C GLY A 123 14.23 -4.40 7.52
N SER A 124 14.97 -3.50 6.86
CA SER A 124 15.51 -2.29 7.50
C SER A 124 14.41 -1.23 7.59
N THR A 125 14.44 -0.42 8.67
CA THR A 125 13.49 0.67 8.79
C THR A 125 13.86 1.83 7.86
N ASN A 126 12.89 2.22 7.02
CA ASN A 126 12.96 3.42 6.20
C ASN A 126 12.32 4.58 6.98
N TYR A 127 13.06 5.65 7.24
CA TYR A 127 12.53 6.85 7.89
C TYR A 127 12.30 7.92 6.84
N LEU A 128 11.02 8.19 6.55
CA LEU A 128 10.59 9.09 5.49
C LEU A 128 9.75 10.21 6.10
N GLY A 129 10.11 11.46 5.87
CA GLY A 129 9.46 12.56 6.53
C GLY A 129 9.11 13.74 5.63
N PHE A 130 8.10 14.49 6.09
CA PHE A 130 7.65 15.73 5.48
C PHE A 130 6.98 16.62 6.54
N THR A 131 6.83 17.91 6.24
CA THR A 131 6.07 18.83 7.09
C THR A 131 4.65 18.97 6.56
N MET A 132 3.64 18.80 7.40
CA MET A 132 2.24 18.96 7.04
C MET A 132 1.89 20.46 6.96
N ASP A 133 1.66 20.98 5.76
CA ASP A 133 1.37 22.40 5.51
C ASP A 133 -0.11 22.68 5.20
N ALA A 134 -0.96 21.65 5.17
CA ALA A 134 -2.38 21.72 4.85
C ALA A 134 -3.27 21.24 6.00
N LEU A 135 -4.55 21.63 5.95
CA LEU A 135 -5.59 21.15 6.85
C LEU A 135 -6.51 20.22 6.08
N GLY A 136 -7.00 19.15 6.73
CA GLY A 136 -7.91 18.20 6.10
C GLY A 136 -7.69 16.76 6.53
N ILE A 137 -8.27 15.85 5.75
CA ILE A 137 -8.07 14.41 5.89
C ILE A 137 -7.31 13.94 4.64
N PHE A 138 -6.21 13.24 4.86
CA PHE A 138 -5.32 12.79 3.81
C PHE A 138 -5.14 11.29 3.93
N GLU A 139 -5.41 10.56 2.85
CA GLU A 139 -5.17 9.14 2.77
C GLU A 139 -3.69 8.88 2.48
N VAL A 140 -3.16 7.86 3.12
CA VAL A 140 -1.81 7.37 2.91
C VAL A 140 -1.89 5.95 2.42
N GLU A 141 -1.21 5.63 1.32
CA GLU A 141 -1.19 4.30 0.73
C GLU A 141 0.19 3.90 0.22
N PHE A 142 0.34 2.63 -0.08
CA PHE A 142 1.42 2.10 -0.91
C PHE A 142 1.00 2.19 -2.36
N GLU A 143 1.71 3.00 -3.16
CA GLU A 143 1.34 3.36 -4.53
C GLU A 143 1.37 2.18 -5.49
N ASN A 144 2.41 1.32 -5.42
CA ASN A 144 2.55 0.21 -6.36
C ASN A 144 1.52 -0.90 -6.12
N SER A 145 1.17 -1.14 -4.87
CA SER A 145 0.22 -2.17 -4.46
C SER A 145 -1.21 -1.66 -4.28
N GLU A 146 -1.41 -0.34 -4.33
CA GLU A 146 -2.72 0.33 -4.10
C GLU A 146 -3.34 -0.07 -2.74
N ILE A 147 -2.47 -0.22 -1.71
CA ILE A 147 -2.91 -0.65 -0.39
C ILE A 147 -2.97 0.53 0.56
N PHE A 148 -4.17 0.78 1.08
CA PHE A 148 -4.40 1.78 2.12
C PHE A 148 -3.60 1.47 3.40
N ILE A 149 -2.99 2.50 3.99
CA ILE A 149 -2.21 2.41 5.22
C ILE A 149 -2.96 3.07 6.38
N ILE A 150 -3.16 4.38 6.31
CA ILE A 150 -3.78 5.19 7.36
C ILE A 150 -4.43 6.45 6.78
N GLU A 151 -5.23 7.13 7.61
CA GLU A 151 -5.64 8.51 7.40
C GLU A 151 -4.88 9.47 8.33
N LEU A 152 -4.41 10.59 7.80
CA LEU A 152 -3.88 11.71 8.57
C LEU A 152 -4.99 12.78 8.69
N LEU A 153 -5.41 13.08 9.92
CA LEU A 153 -6.34 14.17 10.22
C LEU A 153 -5.55 15.39 10.68
N ALA A 154 -5.32 16.33 9.77
CA ALA A 154 -4.59 17.56 10.06
C ALA A 154 -5.55 18.68 10.53
N SER A 155 -5.32 19.17 11.73
CA SER A 155 -6.07 20.25 12.36
C SER A 155 -5.18 21.45 12.72
N SER A 156 -5.79 22.55 13.14
CA SER A 156 -5.10 23.77 13.61
C SER A 156 -4.77 23.68 15.09
#